data_c8ce55e245984b37e1a53aab4fbc6b4f
#
_entry.id   c8ce55e245984b37e1a53aab4fbc6b4f
#
_cell.length_a   1.000
_cell.length_b   1.000
_cell.length_c   1.000
_cell.angle_alpha   90.00
_cell.angle_beta   90.00
_cell.angle_gamma   90.00
#
_symmetry.space_group_name_H-M   'P 1'
#
loop_
_entity.id
_entity.type
_entity.pdbx_description
1 polymer ?
#
loop_
_entity_poly.entity_id
_entity_poly.type
_entity_poly.pdbx_seq_one_letter_code
_entity_poly.pdbx_strand_id
1 'polypeptide(L)'
;MEKQIITIIGSTGTMGSELIDLLSKSGASIRAVMSDFSKVREIPGVVWVQADVSDASTLEATLAGTDRLFLLTGNRAGFGKTQIEIIKTAENLGVKYIVKLSALGASPKTTSGLALEHWEAEQVLENTKMTWTILRPHAFMQNWLGEEAKTVKEEGAIYAAIGDGKVPFIDARDIAAVAAEALLHPEKHQRQRYVLTGAEAIGFQQLADAISKAIGKPVVYKSLSME
;
A
#
# COMPACT_ATOMS: atom_id res chain seq x y z
N MET A 1 -18.48 25.12 5.69
CA MET A 1 -17.44 24.60 4.78
C MET A 1 -17.79 23.16 4.49
N GLU A 2 -17.90 22.79 3.21
CA GLU A 2 -18.08 21.39 2.84
C GLU A 2 -16.90 20.57 3.36
N LYS A 3 -17.20 19.40 3.92
CA LYS A 3 -16.15 18.50 4.40
C LYS A 3 -15.39 17.93 3.20
N GLN A 4 -14.07 18.04 3.21
CA GLN A 4 -13.21 17.45 2.18
C GLN A 4 -13.36 15.93 2.18
N ILE A 5 -13.53 15.36 0.98
CA ILE A 5 -13.68 13.91 0.79
C ILE A 5 -12.31 13.29 0.53
N ILE A 6 -11.94 12.35 1.38
CA ILE A 6 -10.76 11.49 1.19
C ILE A 6 -11.24 10.16 0.60
N THR A 7 -10.90 9.88 -0.66
CA THR A 7 -11.20 8.59 -1.28
C THR A 7 -10.02 7.63 -1.09
N ILE A 8 -10.31 6.39 -0.70
CA ILE A 8 -9.32 5.36 -0.42
C ILE A 8 -9.53 4.19 -1.38
N ILE A 9 -8.64 4.00 -2.34
CA ILE A 9 -8.54 2.81 -3.18
C ILE A 9 -7.65 1.80 -2.47
N GLY A 10 -8.03 0.51 -2.48
CA GLY A 10 -7.36 -0.55 -1.71
C GLY A 10 -7.81 -0.63 -0.25
N SER A 11 -9.01 -0.15 0.02
CA SER A 11 -9.62 0.03 1.35
C SER A 11 -9.73 -1.25 2.19
N THR A 12 -9.87 -2.42 1.57
CA THR A 12 -10.04 -3.72 2.24
C THR A 12 -8.74 -4.52 2.40
N GLY A 13 -7.62 -3.99 1.87
CA GLY A 13 -6.31 -4.60 2.05
C GLY A 13 -5.73 -4.33 3.44
N THR A 14 -4.62 -5.02 3.76
CA THR A 14 -3.91 -4.91 5.05
C THR A 14 -3.67 -3.45 5.46
N MET A 15 -3.09 -2.66 4.57
CA MET A 15 -2.75 -1.27 4.86
C MET A 15 -3.96 -0.34 4.77
N GLY A 16 -4.87 -0.58 3.80
CA GLY A 16 -6.05 0.27 3.61
C GLY A 16 -7.02 0.22 4.79
N SER A 17 -7.19 -0.95 5.42
CA SER A 17 -8.03 -1.09 6.61
C SER A 17 -7.49 -0.31 7.80
N GLU A 18 -6.18 -0.37 8.05
CA GLU A 18 -5.51 0.41 9.09
C GLU A 18 -5.64 1.92 8.84
N LEU A 19 -5.49 2.33 7.57
CA LEU A 19 -5.63 3.74 7.19
C LEU A 19 -7.06 4.26 7.46
N ILE A 20 -8.09 3.48 7.13
CA ILE A 20 -9.48 3.84 7.40
C ILE A 20 -9.71 3.98 8.91
N ASP A 21 -9.20 3.05 9.72
CA ASP A 21 -9.36 3.07 11.17
C ASP A 21 -8.68 4.31 11.81
N LEU A 22 -7.58 4.80 11.24
CA LEU A 22 -6.93 6.04 11.66
C LEU A 22 -7.71 7.28 11.23
N LEU A 23 -8.09 7.35 9.95
CA LEU A 23 -8.78 8.52 9.39
C LEU A 23 -10.19 8.69 9.95
N SER A 24 -10.91 7.61 10.26
CA SER A 24 -12.26 7.70 10.87
C SER A 24 -12.26 8.41 12.22
N LYS A 25 -11.16 8.29 12.98
CA LYS A 25 -10.97 8.96 14.27
C LYS A 25 -10.65 10.46 14.14
N SER A 26 -10.22 10.91 12.96
CA SER A 26 -9.88 12.31 12.69
C SER A 26 -11.10 13.19 12.37
N GLY A 27 -12.28 12.59 12.17
CA GLY A 27 -13.48 13.27 11.72
C GLY A 27 -13.50 13.62 10.22
N ALA A 28 -12.58 13.08 9.43
CA ALA A 28 -12.56 13.20 7.97
C ALA A 28 -13.77 12.51 7.33
N SER A 29 -14.21 13.00 6.17
CA SER A 29 -15.21 12.32 5.34
C SER A 29 -14.49 11.32 4.43
N ILE A 30 -14.75 10.04 4.61
CA ILE A 30 -14.02 8.96 3.93
C ILE A 30 -14.94 8.27 2.93
N ARG A 31 -14.45 8.10 1.71
CA ARG A 31 -15.02 7.20 0.71
C ARG A 31 -14.08 6.02 0.54
N ALA A 32 -14.50 4.84 0.99
CA ALA A 32 -13.73 3.61 0.91
C ALA A 32 -14.17 2.78 -0.30
N VAL A 33 -13.27 2.58 -1.27
CA VAL A 33 -13.56 1.87 -2.53
C VAL A 33 -13.16 0.40 -2.39
N MET A 34 -14.07 -0.50 -2.76
CA MET A 34 -13.89 -1.94 -2.67
C MET A 34 -14.56 -2.68 -3.83
N SER A 35 -14.05 -3.84 -4.19
CA SER A 35 -14.65 -4.70 -5.21
C SER A 35 -15.68 -5.69 -4.63
N ASP A 36 -15.57 -6.03 -3.35
CA ASP A 36 -16.39 -7.05 -2.68
C ASP A 36 -17.09 -6.46 -1.44
N PHE A 37 -18.41 -6.29 -1.54
CA PHE A 37 -19.24 -5.70 -0.49
C PHE A 37 -19.38 -6.60 0.76
N SER A 38 -19.04 -7.88 0.67
CA SER A 38 -19.06 -8.79 1.83
C SER A 38 -18.05 -8.37 2.92
N LYS A 39 -17.09 -7.50 2.58
CA LYS A 39 -16.04 -6.97 3.48
C LYS A 39 -16.38 -5.62 4.12
N VAL A 40 -17.61 -5.13 3.93
CA VAL A 40 -18.07 -3.88 4.56
C VAL A 40 -18.01 -3.99 6.08
N ARG A 41 -17.50 -2.96 6.71
CA ARG A 41 -17.56 -2.74 8.16
C ARG A 41 -18.30 -1.44 8.44
N GLU A 42 -19.20 -1.44 9.40
CA GLU A 42 -19.85 -0.21 9.84
C GLU A 42 -18.84 0.64 10.63
N ILE A 43 -18.39 1.74 10.03
CA ILE A 43 -17.45 2.68 10.65
C ILE A 43 -18.04 4.09 10.49
N PRO A 44 -18.24 4.84 11.60
CA PRO A 44 -18.77 6.20 11.53
C PRO A 44 -17.91 7.09 10.60
N GLY A 45 -18.57 7.85 9.74
CA GLY A 45 -17.88 8.76 8.79
C GLY A 45 -17.28 8.11 7.55
N VAL A 46 -17.48 6.80 7.36
CA VAL A 46 -17.02 6.04 6.19
C VAL A 46 -18.19 5.68 5.29
N VAL A 47 -18.13 6.10 4.03
CA VAL A 47 -19.05 5.68 2.97
C VAL A 47 -18.34 4.62 2.12
N TRP A 48 -18.91 3.43 2.05
CA TRP A 48 -18.38 2.34 1.23
C TRP A 48 -18.96 2.38 -0.18
N VAL A 49 -18.10 2.30 -1.18
CA VAL A 49 -18.45 2.32 -2.61
C VAL A 49 -17.92 1.06 -3.27
N GLN A 50 -18.82 0.30 -3.89
CA GLN A 50 -18.42 -0.84 -4.70
C GLN A 50 -18.02 -0.37 -6.09
N ALA A 51 -16.77 -0.65 -6.47
CA ALA A 51 -16.27 -0.40 -7.82
C ALA A 51 -15.10 -1.34 -8.15
N ASP A 52 -15.03 -1.74 -9.40
CA ASP A 52 -13.83 -2.34 -9.96
C ASP A 52 -12.98 -1.22 -10.57
N VAL A 53 -11.91 -0.85 -9.88
CA VAL A 53 -11.03 0.25 -10.32
C VAL A 53 -10.21 -0.11 -11.57
N SER A 54 -10.26 -1.35 -12.05
CA SER A 54 -9.70 -1.74 -13.34
C SER A 54 -10.66 -1.48 -14.51
N ASP A 55 -11.94 -1.22 -14.24
CA ASP A 55 -12.92 -0.81 -15.20
C ASP A 55 -13.01 0.72 -15.29
N ALA A 56 -12.48 1.28 -16.37
CA ALA A 56 -12.46 2.72 -16.61
C ALA A 56 -13.86 3.36 -16.56
N SER A 57 -14.92 2.61 -16.91
CA SER A 57 -16.29 3.12 -16.90
C SER A 57 -16.81 3.44 -15.49
N THR A 58 -16.24 2.82 -14.45
CA THR A 58 -16.62 3.06 -13.05
C THR A 58 -15.79 4.12 -12.35
N LEU A 59 -14.61 4.47 -12.90
CA LEU A 59 -13.65 5.35 -12.23
C LEU A 59 -14.18 6.78 -12.06
N GLU A 60 -14.81 7.35 -13.07
CA GLU A 60 -15.33 8.72 -13.00
C GLU A 60 -16.36 8.88 -11.87
N ALA A 61 -17.33 7.96 -11.81
CA ALA A 61 -18.35 7.98 -10.75
C ALA A 61 -17.73 7.75 -9.37
N THR A 62 -16.71 6.86 -9.29
CA THR A 62 -16.04 6.52 -8.05
C THR A 62 -15.23 7.69 -7.49
N LEU A 63 -14.58 8.48 -8.36
CA LEU A 63 -13.69 9.57 -7.96
C LEU A 63 -14.37 10.94 -7.97
N ALA A 64 -15.61 11.07 -8.48
CA ALA A 64 -16.33 12.34 -8.52
C ALA A 64 -16.40 13.01 -7.14
N GLY A 65 -16.04 14.30 -7.06
CA GLY A 65 -16.04 15.08 -5.81
C GLY A 65 -14.93 14.70 -4.81
N THR A 66 -13.95 13.88 -5.21
CA THR A 66 -12.78 13.56 -4.37
C THR A 66 -11.85 14.78 -4.28
N ASP A 67 -11.51 15.19 -3.07
CA ASP A 67 -10.48 16.22 -2.83
C ASP A 67 -9.09 15.61 -2.71
N ARG A 68 -8.98 14.49 -1.99
CA ARG A 68 -7.72 13.79 -1.72
C ARG A 68 -7.89 12.29 -1.98
N LEU A 69 -6.91 11.68 -2.61
CA LEU A 69 -6.94 10.27 -2.98
C LEU A 69 -5.78 9.53 -2.33
N PHE A 70 -6.07 8.42 -1.65
CA PHE A 70 -5.10 7.39 -1.37
C PHE A 70 -5.14 6.32 -2.46
N LEU A 71 -4.01 6.05 -3.09
CA LEU A 71 -3.91 5.12 -4.22
C LEU A 71 -3.05 3.91 -3.86
N LEU A 72 -3.72 2.77 -3.70
CA LEU A 72 -3.14 1.44 -3.55
C LEU A 72 -3.99 0.44 -4.34
N THR A 73 -3.38 -0.36 -5.20
CA THR A 73 -4.02 -1.48 -5.89
C THR A 73 -3.32 -2.79 -5.53
N GLY A 74 -3.97 -3.93 -5.79
CA GLY A 74 -3.30 -5.22 -5.65
C GLY A 74 -2.19 -5.39 -6.70
N ASN A 75 -1.14 -6.13 -6.35
CA ASN A 75 0.05 -6.37 -7.18
C ASN A 75 -0.17 -7.43 -8.28
N ARG A 76 -1.32 -7.43 -8.96
CA ARG A 76 -1.54 -8.29 -10.13
C ARG A 76 -0.80 -7.71 -11.32
N ALA A 77 -0.34 -8.55 -12.24
CA ALA A 77 0.32 -8.08 -13.46
C ALA A 77 -0.51 -7.01 -14.19
N GLY A 78 0.11 -5.90 -14.56
CA GLY A 78 -0.55 -4.76 -15.20
C GLY A 78 -1.20 -3.77 -14.22
N PHE A 79 -0.98 -3.91 -12.91
CA PHE A 79 -1.52 -2.96 -11.92
C PHE A 79 -1.01 -1.52 -12.16
N GLY A 80 0.18 -1.36 -12.69
CA GLY A 80 0.74 -0.06 -13.04
C GLY A 80 -0.12 0.70 -14.04
N LYS A 81 -0.64 0.01 -15.07
CA LYS A 81 -1.57 0.60 -16.04
C LYS A 81 -2.87 1.05 -15.36
N THR A 82 -3.43 0.22 -14.48
CA THR A 82 -4.61 0.59 -13.70
C THR A 82 -4.34 1.84 -12.85
N GLN A 83 -3.20 1.91 -12.17
CA GLN A 83 -2.82 3.09 -11.38
C GLN A 83 -2.66 4.34 -12.26
N ILE A 84 -2.09 4.22 -13.44
CA ILE A 84 -1.95 5.31 -14.41
C ILE A 84 -3.32 5.85 -14.84
N GLU A 85 -4.27 4.97 -15.15
CA GLU A 85 -5.63 5.40 -15.52
C GLU A 85 -6.36 6.07 -14.34
N ILE A 86 -6.21 5.56 -13.13
CA ILE A 86 -6.74 6.21 -11.91
C ILE A 86 -6.15 7.61 -11.74
N ILE A 87 -4.83 7.77 -11.92
CA ILE A 87 -4.14 9.07 -11.78
C ILE A 87 -4.67 10.07 -12.82
N LYS A 88 -4.81 9.67 -14.09
CA LYS A 88 -5.33 10.52 -15.16
C LYS A 88 -6.78 10.93 -14.91
N THR A 89 -7.63 9.98 -14.51
CA THR A 89 -9.03 10.24 -14.18
C THR A 89 -9.15 11.19 -13.00
N ALA A 90 -8.32 10.99 -11.96
CA ALA A 90 -8.28 11.88 -10.80
C ALA A 90 -7.89 13.32 -11.19
N GLU A 91 -6.89 13.49 -12.08
CA GLU A 91 -6.49 14.81 -12.59
C GLU A 91 -7.62 15.48 -13.37
N ASN A 92 -8.27 14.74 -14.27
CA ASN A 92 -9.40 15.26 -15.08
C ASN A 92 -10.58 15.70 -14.21
N LEU A 93 -10.83 15.03 -13.09
CA LEU A 93 -11.89 15.34 -12.13
C LEU A 93 -11.50 16.43 -11.11
N GLY A 94 -10.29 16.97 -11.20
CA GLY A 94 -9.81 18.06 -10.34
C GLY A 94 -9.45 17.64 -8.91
N VAL A 95 -9.10 16.37 -8.70
CA VAL A 95 -8.48 15.91 -7.43
C VAL A 95 -7.24 16.75 -7.16
N LYS A 96 -7.11 17.24 -5.92
CA LYS A 96 -6.04 18.20 -5.59
C LYS A 96 -4.77 17.52 -5.11
N TYR A 97 -4.91 16.35 -4.47
CA TYR A 97 -3.80 15.69 -3.80
C TYR A 97 -3.91 14.17 -3.84
N ILE A 98 -2.81 13.51 -4.14
CA ILE A 98 -2.71 12.05 -4.12
C ILE A 98 -1.58 11.60 -3.18
N VAL A 99 -1.89 10.66 -2.29
CA VAL A 99 -0.90 9.85 -1.58
C VAL A 99 -0.84 8.48 -2.26
N LYS A 100 0.26 8.20 -2.97
CA LYS A 100 0.46 6.94 -3.68
C LYS A 100 1.30 5.99 -2.87
N LEU A 101 0.80 4.77 -2.61
CA LEU A 101 1.65 3.69 -2.13
C LEU A 101 2.41 3.10 -3.31
N SER A 102 3.72 3.13 -3.20
CA SER A 102 4.68 2.59 -4.16
C SER A 102 5.50 1.47 -3.50
N ALA A 103 6.69 1.22 -3.95
CA ALA A 103 7.61 0.25 -3.36
C ALA A 103 9.05 0.76 -3.34
N LEU A 104 9.81 0.33 -2.35
CA LEU A 104 11.27 0.49 -2.39
C LEU A 104 11.82 -0.19 -3.64
N GLY A 105 12.77 0.45 -4.31
CA GLY A 105 13.36 -0.04 -5.56
C GLY A 105 12.62 0.38 -6.84
N ALA A 106 11.50 1.12 -6.74
CA ALA A 106 10.85 1.72 -7.90
C ALA A 106 11.85 2.63 -8.64
N SER A 107 12.26 2.22 -9.85
CA SER A 107 13.36 2.83 -10.62
C SER A 107 13.29 2.37 -12.08
N PRO A 108 13.75 3.19 -13.05
CA PRO A 108 13.85 2.76 -14.45
C PRO A 108 14.94 1.71 -14.68
N LYS A 109 15.82 1.48 -13.70
CA LYS A 109 16.92 0.51 -13.75
C LYS A 109 16.61 -0.81 -13.01
N THR A 110 15.41 -0.93 -12.46
CA THR A 110 15.03 -2.14 -11.72
C THR A 110 14.84 -3.32 -12.64
N THR A 111 15.20 -4.51 -12.18
CA THR A 111 14.89 -5.80 -12.85
C THR A 111 13.56 -6.39 -12.36
N SER A 112 12.96 -5.82 -11.33
CA SER A 112 11.67 -6.24 -10.81
C SER A 112 10.52 -5.61 -11.60
N GLY A 113 9.69 -6.43 -12.23
CA GLY A 113 8.50 -5.96 -12.96
C GLY A 113 7.55 -5.16 -12.06
N LEU A 114 7.36 -5.60 -10.81
CA LEU A 114 6.53 -4.87 -9.83
C LEU A 114 7.09 -3.47 -9.55
N ALA A 115 8.40 -3.36 -9.29
CA ALA A 115 9.02 -2.08 -9.01
C ALA A 115 9.02 -1.15 -10.24
N LEU A 116 9.10 -1.72 -11.45
CA LEU A 116 9.01 -0.96 -12.70
C LEU A 116 7.61 -0.38 -12.90
N GLU A 117 6.55 -1.19 -12.71
CA GLU A 117 5.16 -0.72 -12.80
C GLU A 117 4.87 0.40 -11.78
N HIS A 118 5.41 0.30 -10.57
CA HIS A 118 5.31 1.38 -9.58
C HIS A 118 6.02 2.65 -10.06
N TRP A 119 7.23 2.52 -10.61
CA TRP A 119 8.00 3.66 -11.12
C TRP A 119 7.29 4.36 -12.28
N GLU A 120 6.74 3.60 -13.24
CA GLU A 120 5.98 4.15 -14.37
C GLU A 120 4.77 4.97 -13.89
N ALA A 121 4.00 4.45 -12.92
CA ALA A 121 2.88 5.18 -12.33
C ALA A 121 3.33 6.42 -11.54
N GLU A 122 4.49 6.39 -10.86
CA GLU A 122 5.07 7.57 -10.23
C GLU A 122 5.42 8.66 -11.25
N GLN A 123 6.01 8.28 -12.39
CA GLN A 123 6.37 9.25 -13.44
C GLN A 123 5.14 9.96 -13.99
N VAL A 124 4.03 9.23 -14.20
CA VAL A 124 2.77 9.85 -14.63
C VAL A 124 2.27 10.82 -13.57
N LEU A 125 2.23 10.40 -12.29
CA LEU A 125 1.75 11.23 -11.19
C LEU A 125 2.57 12.53 -11.04
N GLU A 126 3.89 12.44 -11.12
CA GLU A 126 4.79 13.59 -11.00
C GLU A 126 4.62 14.63 -12.09
N ASN A 127 4.15 14.21 -13.27
CA ASN A 127 3.88 15.10 -14.42
C ASN A 127 2.46 15.68 -14.42
N THR A 128 1.61 15.34 -13.44
CA THR A 128 0.27 15.95 -13.29
C THR A 128 0.34 17.33 -12.65
N LYS A 129 -0.77 18.07 -12.74
CA LYS A 129 -0.96 19.34 -12.02
C LYS A 129 -1.31 19.15 -10.55
N MET A 130 -1.69 17.94 -10.14
CA MET A 130 -2.00 17.62 -8.75
C MET A 130 -0.75 17.71 -7.87
N THR A 131 -0.94 17.98 -6.59
CA THR A 131 0.12 17.73 -5.61
C THR A 131 0.10 16.27 -5.17
N TRP A 132 1.24 15.75 -4.72
CA TRP A 132 1.37 14.33 -4.41
C TRP A 132 2.35 14.06 -3.28
N THR A 133 2.18 12.90 -2.66
CA THR A 133 3.18 12.23 -1.81
C THR A 133 3.31 10.78 -2.25
N ILE A 134 4.53 10.30 -2.37
CA ILE A 134 4.85 8.93 -2.74
C ILE A 134 5.47 8.23 -1.54
N LEU A 135 4.87 7.11 -1.13
CA LEU A 135 5.37 6.27 -0.05
C LEU A 135 6.01 5.02 -0.66
N ARG A 136 7.29 4.80 -0.39
CA ARG A 136 8.08 3.65 -0.86
C ARG A 136 8.47 2.75 0.33
N PRO A 137 7.55 1.92 0.82
CA PRO A 137 7.86 1.01 1.90
C PRO A 137 8.76 -0.13 1.45
N HIS A 138 9.50 -0.69 2.41
CA HIS A 138 10.13 -2.01 2.30
C HIS A 138 9.08 -3.12 2.54
N ALA A 139 9.51 -4.39 2.57
CA ALA A 139 8.64 -5.54 2.78
C ALA A 139 7.84 -5.41 4.09
N PHE A 140 6.53 -5.72 4.03
CA PHE A 140 5.65 -5.62 5.18
C PHE A 140 5.82 -6.81 6.13
N MET A 141 5.79 -6.56 7.44
CA MET A 141 5.73 -7.64 8.44
C MET A 141 4.50 -8.52 8.24
N GLN A 142 3.37 -7.93 7.81
CA GLN A 142 2.10 -8.63 7.60
C GLN A 142 2.11 -9.62 6.43
N ASN A 143 3.09 -9.58 5.54
CA ASN A 143 3.26 -10.61 4.51
C ASN A 143 3.40 -12.00 5.15
N TRP A 144 4.04 -12.08 6.32
CA TRP A 144 4.21 -13.32 7.10
C TRP A 144 2.94 -13.81 7.80
N LEU A 145 1.81 -13.15 7.62
CA LEU A 145 0.48 -13.63 8.02
C LEU A 145 -0.28 -14.28 6.86
N GLY A 146 0.18 -14.10 5.62
CA GLY A 146 -0.43 -14.53 4.37
C GLY A 146 0.33 -15.64 3.63
N GLU A 147 0.54 -15.42 2.36
CA GLU A 147 1.16 -16.39 1.43
C GLU A 147 2.59 -16.78 1.82
N GLU A 148 3.40 -15.81 2.29
CA GLU A 148 4.77 -16.07 2.72
C GLU A 148 4.83 -17.00 3.96
N ALA A 149 3.74 -17.06 4.73
CA ALA A 149 3.64 -17.97 5.88
C ALA A 149 3.25 -19.40 5.49
N LYS A 150 2.99 -19.70 4.22
CA LYS A 150 2.52 -21.03 3.79
C LYS A 150 3.52 -22.13 4.17
N THR A 151 4.79 -21.95 3.79
CA THR A 151 5.83 -22.94 4.10
C THR A 151 6.14 -23.02 5.61
N VAL A 152 5.95 -21.93 6.35
CA VAL A 152 6.02 -21.94 7.80
C VAL A 152 4.93 -22.82 8.40
N LYS A 153 3.70 -22.74 7.90
CA LYS A 153 2.55 -23.53 8.39
C LYS A 153 2.66 -25.01 8.00
N GLU A 154 3.08 -25.28 6.77
CA GLU A 154 3.10 -26.64 6.20
C GLU A 154 4.37 -27.40 6.57
N GLU A 155 5.53 -26.74 6.62
CA GLU A 155 6.85 -27.36 6.70
C GLU A 155 7.70 -26.88 7.89
N GLY A 156 7.25 -25.84 8.61
CA GLY A 156 8.06 -25.20 9.66
C GLY A 156 9.32 -24.52 9.11
N ALA A 157 9.29 -24.05 7.88
CA ALA A 157 10.46 -23.50 7.21
C ALA A 157 10.18 -22.21 6.44
N ILE A 158 11.20 -21.34 6.38
CA ILE A 158 11.26 -20.16 5.51
C ILE A 158 12.31 -20.43 4.44
N TYR A 159 11.95 -20.25 3.18
CA TYR A 159 12.85 -20.39 2.04
C TYR A 159 13.10 -19.03 1.40
N ALA A 160 14.36 -18.61 1.27
CA ALA A 160 14.71 -17.41 0.54
C ALA A 160 16.13 -17.48 -0.04
N ALA A 161 16.32 -16.89 -1.23
CA ALA A 161 17.62 -16.79 -1.89
C ALA A 161 18.31 -15.47 -1.56
N ILE A 162 18.46 -15.16 -0.27
CA ILE A 162 19.05 -13.90 0.21
C ILE A 162 20.36 -14.09 1.00
N GLY A 163 20.71 -15.33 1.33
CA GLY A 163 21.89 -15.64 2.16
C GLY A 163 21.84 -14.92 3.50
N ASP A 164 22.92 -14.18 3.81
CA ASP A 164 23.05 -13.36 5.03
C ASP A 164 22.47 -11.95 4.91
N GLY A 165 21.74 -11.66 3.81
CA GLY A 165 21.09 -10.38 3.58
C GLY A 165 20.09 -10.05 4.69
N LYS A 166 19.93 -8.75 4.95
CA LYS A 166 19.01 -8.24 5.97
C LYS A 166 17.94 -7.37 5.37
N VAL A 167 16.73 -7.46 5.90
CA VAL A 167 15.55 -6.75 5.45
C VAL A 167 14.98 -5.91 6.59
N PRO A 168 14.81 -4.59 6.42
CA PRO A 168 14.17 -3.73 7.41
C PRO A 168 12.65 -3.82 7.24
N PHE A 169 12.04 -4.94 7.64
CA PHE A 169 10.59 -5.13 7.57
C PHE A 169 9.86 -4.03 8.31
N ILE A 170 8.80 -3.50 7.68
CA ILE A 170 7.98 -2.43 8.25
C ILE A 170 6.58 -2.93 8.58
N ASP A 171 6.01 -2.46 9.68
CA ASP A 171 4.62 -2.72 10.03
C ASP A 171 3.68 -1.89 9.13
N ALA A 172 2.63 -2.53 8.59
CA ALA A 172 1.63 -1.85 7.78
C ALA A 172 0.91 -0.72 8.54
N ARG A 173 0.82 -0.80 9.87
CA ARG A 173 0.26 0.26 10.73
C ARG A 173 1.11 1.53 10.72
N ASP A 174 2.44 1.40 10.67
CA ASP A 174 3.35 2.55 10.58
C ASP A 174 3.21 3.22 9.21
N ILE A 175 3.09 2.43 8.13
CA ILE A 175 2.84 2.96 6.80
C ILE A 175 1.49 3.69 6.75
N ALA A 176 0.45 3.11 7.36
CA ALA A 176 -0.88 3.72 7.44
C ALA A 176 -0.85 5.03 8.23
N ALA A 177 -0.06 5.11 9.31
CA ALA A 177 0.11 6.33 10.08
C ALA A 177 0.75 7.46 9.25
N VAL A 178 1.80 7.15 8.48
CA VAL A 178 2.43 8.13 7.57
C VAL A 178 1.46 8.55 6.46
N ALA A 179 0.69 7.61 5.90
CA ALA A 179 -0.30 7.91 4.88
C ALA A 179 -1.43 8.80 5.43
N ALA A 180 -1.91 8.53 6.66
CA ALA A 180 -2.92 9.34 7.33
C ALA A 180 -2.42 10.77 7.58
N GLU A 181 -1.20 10.94 8.12
CA GLU A 181 -0.58 12.25 8.32
C GLU A 181 -0.47 13.02 7.01
N ALA A 182 0.01 12.37 5.93
CA ALA A 182 0.11 13.00 4.62
C ALA A 182 -1.26 13.41 4.06
N LEU A 183 -2.30 12.58 4.23
CA LEU A 183 -3.65 12.90 3.77
C LEU A 183 -4.30 14.02 4.59
N LEU A 184 -4.02 14.10 5.88
CA LEU A 184 -4.60 15.13 6.76
C LEU A 184 -3.88 16.47 6.63
N HIS A 185 -2.57 16.46 6.41
CA HIS A 185 -1.69 17.63 6.37
C HIS A 185 -0.88 17.74 5.06
N PRO A 186 -1.55 17.79 3.88
CA PRO A 186 -0.88 17.77 2.58
C PRO A 186 0.14 18.89 2.41
N GLU A 187 -0.05 20.04 3.05
CA GLU A 187 0.85 21.19 3.01
C GLU A 187 2.26 20.90 3.54
N LYS A 188 2.39 19.90 4.43
CA LYS A 188 3.67 19.46 4.99
C LYS A 188 4.37 18.39 4.15
N HIS A 189 3.60 17.69 3.30
CA HIS A 189 4.06 16.46 2.64
C HIS A 189 4.02 16.53 1.12
N GLN A 190 3.57 17.65 0.54
CA GLN A 190 3.45 17.81 -0.90
C GLN A 190 4.78 17.68 -1.62
N ARG A 191 4.76 16.96 -2.76
CA ARG A 191 5.92 16.68 -3.61
C ARG A 191 7.07 15.98 -2.86
N GLN A 192 6.73 15.18 -1.85
CA GLN A 192 7.70 14.39 -1.09
C GLN A 192 7.63 12.91 -1.48
N ARG A 193 8.79 12.27 -1.44
CA ARG A 193 8.96 10.84 -1.63
C ARG A 193 9.64 10.27 -0.40
N TYR A 194 8.92 9.43 0.35
CA TYR A 194 9.39 8.84 1.59
C TYR A 194 9.75 7.37 1.38
N VAL A 195 10.98 7.00 1.74
CA VAL A 195 11.35 5.60 1.94
C VAL A 195 10.97 5.22 3.35
N LEU A 196 10.16 4.17 3.50
CA LEU A 196 9.65 3.73 4.78
C LEU A 196 10.23 2.35 5.12
N THR A 197 10.91 2.26 6.26
CA THR A 197 11.54 1.03 6.75
C THR A 197 11.18 0.81 8.21
N GLY A 198 11.28 -0.45 8.67
CA GLY A 198 11.31 -0.72 10.11
C GLY A 198 12.58 -0.17 10.75
N ALA A 199 12.59 -0.18 12.08
CA ALA A 199 13.68 0.38 12.87
C ALA A 199 14.99 -0.41 12.75
N GLU A 200 14.91 -1.71 12.41
CA GLU A 200 16.05 -2.61 12.33
C GLU A 200 15.98 -3.47 11.06
N ALA A 201 17.13 -3.69 10.43
CA ALA A 201 17.27 -4.67 9.35
C ALA A 201 17.65 -6.03 9.95
N ILE A 202 16.77 -7.03 9.81
CA ILE A 202 16.96 -8.38 10.35
C ILE A 202 17.22 -9.40 9.25
N GLY A 203 18.03 -10.41 9.54
CA GLY A 203 18.23 -11.57 8.66
C GLY A 203 17.08 -12.56 8.74
N PHE A 204 17.00 -13.46 7.78
CA PHE A 204 15.93 -14.47 7.74
C PHE A 204 16.04 -15.51 8.86
N GLN A 205 17.23 -15.76 9.41
CA GLN A 205 17.37 -16.58 10.63
C GLN A 205 16.70 -15.88 11.83
N GLN A 206 16.93 -14.57 12.01
CA GLN A 206 16.30 -13.81 13.09
C GLN A 206 14.77 -13.75 12.92
N LEU A 207 14.29 -13.65 11.67
CA LEU A 207 12.87 -13.74 11.37
C LEU A 207 12.30 -15.11 11.74
N ALA A 208 12.97 -16.21 11.39
CA ALA A 208 12.56 -17.57 11.75
C ALA A 208 12.49 -17.76 13.25
N ASP A 209 13.49 -17.26 13.99
CA ASP A 209 13.53 -17.32 15.45
C ASP A 209 12.38 -16.52 16.08
N ALA A 210 12.07 -15.33 15.54
CA ALA A 210 10.97 -14.50 16.01
C ALA A 210 9.60 -15.18 15.78
N ILE A 211 9.40 -15.78 14.60
CA ILE A 211 8.18 -16.53 14.30
C ILE A 211 8.08 -17.78 15.17
N SER A 212 9.18 -18.53 15.33
CA SER A 212 9.23 -19.70 16.23
C SER A 212 8.74 -19.36 17.63
N LYS A 213 9.24 -18.25 18.17
CA LYS A 213 8.85 -17.75 19.50
C LYS A 213 7.37 -17.37 19.54
N ALA A 214 6.87 -16.72 18.50
CA ALA A 214 5.48 -16.25 18.44
C ALA A 214 4.46 -17.40 18.36
N ILE A 215 4.78 -18.45 17.58
CA ILE A 215 3.84 -19.57 17.36
C ILE A 215 4.10 -20.78 18.32
N GLY A 216 5.16 -20.74 19.11
CA GLY A 216 5.54 -21.82 20.03
C GLY A 216 6.00 -23.11 19.34
N LYS A 217 6.44 -23.06 18.09
CA LYS A 217 6.90 -24.20 17.28
C LYS A 217 8.20 -23.84 16.56
N PRO A 218 9.12 -24.80 16.35
CA PRO A 218 10.34 -24.53 15.59
C PRO A 218 10.05 -24.10 14.16
N VAL A 219 10.70 -23.03 13.73
CA VAL A 219 10.75 -22.58 12.33
C VAL A 219 12.21 -22.39 11.97
N VAL A 220 12.62 -22.90 10.81
CA VAL A 220 14.02 -22.83 10.35
C VAL A 220 14.13 -22.03 9.07
N TYR A 221 15.21 -21.27 8.92
CA TYR A 221 15.57 -20.64 7.67
C TYR A 221 16.36 -21.61 6.79
N LYS A 222 15.95 -21.77 5.55
CA LYS A 222 16.66 -22.56 4.52
C LYS A 222 17.05 -21.63 3.38
N SER A 223 18.32 -21.30 3.31
CA SER A 223 18.87 -20.49 2.22
C SER A 223 18.81 -21.29 0.91
N LEU A 224 18.27 -20.64 -0.13
CA LEU A 224 18.27 -21.17 -1.50
C LEU A 224 19.48 -20.62 -2.25
N SER A 225 20.09 -21.43 -3.13
CA SER A 225 21.06 -20.93 -4.11
C SER A 225 20.34 -20.18 -5.22
N MET A 226 20.96 -19.12 -5.71
CA MET A 226 20.55 -18.49 -6.97
C MET A 226 21.31 -19.20 -8.10
N GLU A 227 20.75 -20.29 -8.61
CA GLU A 227 21.21 -20.93 -9.86
C GLU A 227 20.40 -20.45 -11.04
#